data_c49381964d5487938cac16b062d8bfdd
#
_entry.id   c49381964d5487938cac16b062d8bfdd
#
_cell.length_a   1.000
_cell.length_b   1.000
_cell.length_c   1.000
_cell.angle_alpha   90.00
_cell.angle_beta   90.00
_cell.angle_gamma   90.00
#
_symmetry.space_group_name_H-M   'P 1'
#
loop_
_entity.id
_entity.type
_entity.pdbx_description
1 polymer ?
#
loop_
_entity_poly.entity_id
_entity_poly.type
_entity_poly.pdbx_seq_one_letter_code
_entity_poly.pdbx_strand_id
1 'polypeptide(L)'
;MEQYTTNPEEFYKSLKKNLDLNHDFPGNYLYKFILTNHDEEKLGELYQVFDDLEYSLTTKESSNGKYLSVTISCFVLDSNHVIKIYKDVSKIEGIIML
;
A
#
# COMPACT_ATOMS: atom_id res chain seq x y z
N MET A 1 8.93 19.13 -14.84
CA MET A 1 8.28 18.56 -15.03
C MET A 1 8.04 17.34 -14.59
N GLU A 2 7.75 17.04 -14.07
CA GLU A 2 7.57 15.96 -13.83
C GLU A 2 6.90 15.29 -14.50
N GLN A 3 7.18 14.79 -14.70
CA GLN A 3 6.45 14.11 -15.37
C GLN A 3 5.96 12.99 -14.79
N TYR A 4 4.74 12.72 -14.89
CA TYR A 4 4.16 11.54 -14.40
C TYR A 4 4.23 10.51 -15.46
N THR A 5 4.58 9.32 -15.12
CA THR A 5 4.51 8.25 -16.07
C THR A 5 3.13 7.63 -16.00
N THR A 6 2.56 7.33 -17.16
CA THR A 6 1.33 6.58 -17.23
C THR A 6 1.59 5.09 -17.40
N ASN A 7 2.85 4.70 -17.50
CA ASN A 7 3.24 3.31 -17.69
C ASN A 7 3.49 2.66 -16.33
N PRO A 8 2.61 1.74 -15.88
CA PRO A 8 2.79 1.13 -14.56
C PRO A 8 4.11 0.38 -14.42
N GLU A 9 4.59 -0.23 -15.52
CA GLU A 9 5.84 -0.96 -15.45
C GLU A 9 7.02 -0.06 -15.13
N GLU A 10 7.06 1.11 -15.76
CA GLU A 10 8.13 2.07 -15.49
C GLU A 10 8.04 2.62 -14.07
N PHE A 11 6.81 2.87 -13.63
CA PHE A 11 6.61 3.34 -12.26
C PHE A 11 7.14 2.31 -11.26
N TYR A 12 6.81 1.04 -11.44
CA TYR A 12 7.24 0.00 -10.51
C TYR A 12 8.76 -0.24 -10.59
N LYS A 13 9.34 -0.08 -11.78
CA LYS A 13 10.79 -0.16 -11.93
C LYS A 13 11.50 0.92 -11.10
N SER A 14 11.01 2.15 -11.19
CA SER A 14 11.57 3.27 -10.42
C SER A 14 11.40 3.04 -8.95
N LEU A 15 10.22 2.55 -8.54
CA LEU A 15 9.95 2.26 -7.15
C LEU A 15 10.90 1.18 -6.63
N LYS A 16 11.12 0.13 -7.41
CA LYS A 16 12.04 -0.93 -7.01
C LYS A 16 13.43 -0.39 -6.78
N LYS A 17 13.91 0.46 -7.68
CA LYS A 17 15.23 1.03 -7.55
C LYS A 17 15.35 1.87 -6.28
N ASN A 18 14.34 2.69 -6.01
CA ASN A 18 14.31 3.49 -4.79
C ASN A 18 14.31 2.63 -3.54
N LEU A 19 13.50 1.57 -3.54
CA LEU A 19 13.42 0.69 -2.40
C LEU A 19 14.76 -0.01 -2.14
N ASP A 20 15.40 -0.48 -3.21
CA ASP A 20 16.68 -1.18 -3.08
C ASP A 20 17.76 -0.27 -2.53
N LEU A 21 17.68 1.04 -2.84
CA LEU A 21 18.67 2.00 -2.39
C LEU A 21 18.44 2.50 -0.97
N ASN A 22 17.17 2.56 -0.53
CA ASN A 22 16.82 3.29 0.68
C ASN A 22 16.25 2.43 1.80
N HIS A 23 16.07 1.13 1.58
CA HIS A 23 15.51 0.24 2.59
C HIS A 23 16.36 -1.00 2.74
N ASP A 24 16.42 -1.49 3.97
CA ASP A 24 17.09 -2.76 4.25
C ASP A 24 16.06 -3.87 4.28
N PHE A 25 16.26 -4.90 3.46
CA PHE A 25 15.38 -6.05 3.40
C PHE A 25 16.14 -7.30 3.83
N PRO A 26 15.45 -8.28 4.42
CA PRO A 26 14.03 -8.30 4.80
C PRO A 26 13.76 -7.40 6.00
N GLY A 27 12.52 -6.98 6.16
CA GLY A 27 12.14 -6.14 7.27
C GLY A 27 10.71 -5.63 7.11
N ASN A 28 10.31 -4.78 8.03
CA ASN A 28 8.97 -4.21 7.99
C ASN A 28 8.92 -3.04 7.04
N TYR A 29 7.85 -2.99 6.25
CA TYR A 29 7.58 -1.87 5.34
C TYR A 29 6.23 -1.27 5.71
N LEU A 30 6.15 0.05 5.65
CA LEU A 30 4.95 0.76 6.07
C LEU A 30 4.14 1.16 4.85
N TYR A 31 2.90 0.68 4.79
CA TYR A 31 1.94 1.07 3.75
C TYR A 31 0.91 2.01 4.33
N LYS A 32 0.48 2.97 3.53
CA LYS A 32 -0.61 3.88 3.93
C LYS A 32 -1.64 3.95 2.82
N PHE A 33 -2.89 3.76 3.20
CA PHE A 33 -4.00 3.77 2.25
C PHE A 33 -5.11 4.66 2.79
N ILE A 34 -5.86 5.25 1.87
CA ILE A 34 -7.03 6.04 2.22
C ILE A 34 -8.23 5.50 1.48
N LEU A 35 -9.31 5.29 2.22
CA LEU A 35 -10.57 4.86 1.61
C LEU A 35 -11.71 5.65 2.24
N THR A 36 -12.88 5.56 1.63
CA THR A 36 -14.08 6.16 2.18
C THR A 36 -14.43 5.46 3.47
N ASN A 37 -14.66 6.24 4.53
CA ASN A 37 -15.00 5.67 5.82
C ASN A 37 -16.30 4.88 5.72
N HIS A 38 -16.38 3.80 6.47
CA HIS A 38 -17.52 2.88 6.51
C HIS A 38 -17.71 2.07 5.22
N ASP A 39 -16.73 2.07 4.33
CA ASP A 39 -16.75 1.17 3.19
C ASP A 39 -16.14 -0.16 3.62
N GLU A 40 -16.94 -0.97 4.27
CA GLU A 40 -16.47 -2.21 4.86
C GLU A 40 -16.08 -3.24 3.82
N GLU A 41 -16.71 -3.17 2.65
CA GLU A 41 -16.36 -4.08 1.57
C GLU A 41 -14.92 -3.86 1.10
N LYS A 42 -14.56 -2.60 0.88
CA LYS A 42 -13.21 -2.27 0.45
C LYS A 42 -12.17 -2.58 1.53
N LEU A 43 -12.53 -2.31 2.77
CA LEU A 43 -11.63 -2.62 3.87
C LEU A 43 -11.41 -4.14 3.96
N GLY A 44 -12.46 -4.94 3.75
CA GLY A 44 -12.35 -6.39 3.73
C GLY A 44 -11.45 -6.88 2.61
N GLU A 45 -11.58 -6.28 1.41
CA GLU A 45 -10.70 -6.64 0.29
C GLU A 45 -9.25 -6.31 0.61
N LEU A 46 -9.01 -5.16 1.26
CA LEU A 46 -7.68 -4.77 1.65
C LEU A 46 -7.09 -5.77 2.65
N TYR A 47 -7.88 -6.18 3.64
CA TYR A 47 -7.42 -7.18 4.61
C TYR A 47 -7.02 -8.47 3.91
N GLN A 48 -7.75 -8.89 2.88
CA GLN A 48 -7.44 -10.12 2.18
C GLN A 48 -6.07 -10.10 1.52
N VAL A 49 -5.63 -8.93 1.05
CA VAL A 49 -4.31 -8.81 0.43
C VAL A 49 -3.22 -9.16 1.44
N PHE A 50 -3.42 -8.82 2.72
CA PHE A 50 -2.42 -9.03 3.76
C PHE A 50 -2.63 -10.28 4.59
N ASP A 51 -3.67 -11.05 4.29
CA ASP A 51 -4.13 -12.15 5.15
C ASP A 51 -3.05 -13.19 5.47
N ASP A 52 -2.20 -13.51 4.49
CA ASP A 52 -1.15 -14.51 4.66
C ASP A 52 0.17 -13.91 5.16
N LEU A 53 0.17 -12.64 5.50
CA LEU A 53 1.39 -11.94 5.84
C LEU A 53 1.44 -11.58 7.31
N GLU A 54 2.65 -11.31 7.77
CA GLU A 54 2.85 -10.88 9.15
C GLU A 54 2.72 -9.37 9.18
N TYR A 55 1.63 -8.84 9.73
CA TYR A 55 1.39 -7.41 9.70
C TYR A 55 0.65 -6.93 10.93
N SER A 56 0.76 -5.62 11.18
CA SER A 56 -0.06 -4.92 12.16
C SER A 56 -0.74 -3.76 11.46
N LEU A 57 -1.92 -3.39 11.93
CA LEU A 57 -2.77 -2.43 11.23
C LEU A 57 -3.37 -1.45 12.22
N THR A 58 -3.34 -0.17 11.87
CA THR A 58 -4.05 0.86 12.61
C THR A 58 -4.87 1.69 11.65
N THR A 59 -5.98 2.23 12.15
CA THR A 59 -6.86 3.08 11.34
C THR A 59 -7.10 4.39 12.05
N LYS A 60 -7.39 5.42 11.26
CA LYS A 60 -7.73 6.72 11.81
C LYS A 60 -8.74 7.39 10.89
N GLU A 61 -9.85 7.86 11.48
CA GLU A 61 -10.85 8.61 10.73
C GLU A 61 -10.40 10.05 10.54
N SER A 62 -10.77 10.64 9.40
CA SER A 62 -10.55 12.06 9.18
C SER A 62 -11.44 12.86 10.14
N SER A 63 -11.10 14.15 10.31
CA SER A 63 -11.79 14.99 11.28
C SER A 63 -13.28 15.12 10.98
N ASN A 64 -13.68 15.02 9.71
CA ASN A 64 -15.09 15.09 9.33
C ASN A 64 -15.74 13.70 9.20
N GLY A 65 -15.01 12.64 9.51
CA GLY A 65 -15.54 11.29 9.44
C GLY A 65 -15.73 10.73 8.05
N LYS A 66 -15.24 11.43 7.02
CA LYS A 66 -15.50 11.07 5.65
C LYS A 66 -14.54 10.01 5.12
N TYR A 67 -13.30 10.05 5.57
CA TYR A 67 -12.25 9.16 5.09
C TYR A 67 -11.65 8.38 6.22
N LEU A 68 -11.12 7.22 5.87
CA LEU A 68 -10.41 6.36 6.81
C LEU A 68 -9.00 6.16 6.28
N SER A 69 -8.01 6.51 7.09
CA SER A 69 -6.64 6.18 6.73
C SER A 69 -6.26 4.88 7.41
N VAL A 70 -5.60 4.00 6.66
CA VAL A 70 -5.19 2.68 7.14
C VAL A 70 -3.69 2.61 7.01
N THR A 71 -3.03 2.34 8.12
CA THR A 71 -1.57 2.20 8.14
C THR A 71 -1.26 0.75 8.47
N ILE A 72 -0.49 0.10 7.59
CA ILE A 72 -0.14 -1.31 7.73
C ILE A 72 1.37 -1.44 7.74
N SER A 73 1.90 -1.99 8.84
CA SER A 73 3.31 -2.35 8.92
C SER A 73 3.40 -3.84 8.64
N CYS A 74 4.11 -4.21 7.57
CA CYS A 74 4.12 -5.57 7.07
C CYS A 74 5.54 -6.05 6.86
N PHE A 75 5.83 -7.25 7.33
CA PHE A 75 7.14 -7.86 7.09
C PHE A 75 7.23 -8.29 5.64
N VAL A 76 8.26 -7.83 4.94
CA VAL A 76 8.46 -8.14 3.53
C VAL A 76 9.89 -8.64 3.31
N LEU A 77 10.07 -9.43 2.26
CA LEU A 77 11.34 -10.09 2.00
C LEU A 77 12.31 -9.23 1.20
N ASP A 78 11.77 -8.47 0.25
CA ASP A 78 12.58 -7.65 -0.65
C ASP A 78 11.69 -6.65 -1.36
N SER A 79 12.27 -5.87 -2.24
CA SER A 79 11.52 -4.84 -2.97
C SER A 79 10.47 -5.44 -3.90
N ASN A 80 10.74 -6.61 -4.47
CA ASN A 80 9.74 -7.28 -5.31
C ASN A 80 8.50 -7.64 -4.51
N HIS A 81 8.68 -8.05 -3.26
CA HIS A 81 7.56 -8.37 -2.37
C HIS A 81 6.73 -7.13 -2.08
N VAL A 82 7.40 -5.99 -1.81
CA VAL A 82 6.70 -4.72 -1.59
C VAL A 82 5.84 -4.38 -2.81
N ILE A 83 6.41 -4.50 -3.99
CA ILE A 83 5.73 -4.12 -5.23
C ILE A 83 4.57 -5.05 -5.53
N LYS A 84 4.74 -6.35 -5.29
CA LYS A 84 3.65 -7.30 -5.49
C LYS A 84 2.43 -6.92 -4.66
N ILE A 85 2.65 -6.51 -3.41
CA ILE A 85 1.56 -6.10 -2.53
C ILE A 85 0.89 -4.84 -3.08
N TYR A 86 1.66 -3.85 -3.54
CA TYR A 86 1.09 -2.65 -4.16
C TYR A 86 0.23 -3.01 -5.37
N LYS A 87 0.71 -3.94 -6.20
CA LYS A 87 -0.06 -4.37 -7.37
C LYS A 87 -1.37 -5.04 -6.99
N ASP A 88 -1.32 -5.86 -5.95
CA ASP A 88 -2.54 -6.52 -5.47
C ASP A 88 -3.55 -5.51 -4.93
N VAL A 89 -3.08 -4.51 -4.18
CA VAL A 89 -3.97 -3.47 -3.67
C VAL A 89 -4.52 -2.61 -4.81
N SER A 90 -3.72 -2.38 -5.84
CA SER A 90 -4.15 -1.53 -6.96
C SER A 90 -5.32 -2.10 -7.72
N LYS A 91 -5.61 -3.39 -7.54
CA LYS A 91 -6.78 -4.00 -8.17
C LYS A 91 -8.08 -3.65 -7.46
N ILE A 92 -8.01 -3.07 -6.27
CA ILE A 92 -9.18 -2.67 -5.50
C ILE A 92 -9.48 -1.22 -5.83
N GLU A 93 -10.65 -1.01 -6.48
CA GLU A 93 -11.05 0.35 -6.85
C GLU A 93 -11.41 1.14 -5.60
N GLY A 94 -11.11 2.44 -5.63
CA GLY A 94 -11.53 3.33 -4.55
C GLY A 94 -10.54 3.46 -3.41
N ILE A 95 -9.41 2.78 -3.48
CA ILE A 95 -8.37 2.91 -2.46
C ILE A 95 -7.27 3.81 -3.00
N ILE A 96 -6.92 4.83 -2.23
CA ILE A 96 -5.82 5.73 -2.57
C ILE A 96 -4.58 5.26 -1.83
N MET A 97 -3.50 5.04 -2.56
CA MET A 97 -2.22 4.65 -1.99
C MET A 97 -1.34 5.87 -1.80
N LEU A 98 -0.78 6.01 -0.62
CA LEU A 98 0.10 7.13 -0.31
C LEU A 98 1.58 6.74 -0.31
#